data_706770a5c380069ae72be193b9afc07f
#
_entry.id   706770a5c380069ae72be193b9afc07f
#
_cell.length_a   1.000
_cell.length_b   1.000
_cell.length_c   1.000
_cell.angle_alpha   90.00
_cell.angle_beta   90.00
_cell.angle_gamma   90.00
#
_symmetry.space_group_name_H-M   'P 1'
#
loop_
_entity.id
_entity.type
_entity.pdbx_description
1 polymer ?
#
loop_
_entity_poly.entity_id
_entity_poly.type
_entity_poly.pdbx_seq_one_letter_code
_entity_poly.pdbx_strand_id
1 'polypeptide(L)'
;MVGYRDALLITWLREGERNLAEFKRSPFHEELRNESRDSYTNLFEKHPTEALAKVRDLLVAAKITDPLPPSMSASRTLEGCWELKSHDKPKTIGICGITDYAYRFIPMVLNAELMGEREVVRHLCHNRACVCPDHLAIGSYQQNTQDENERRYAGRDSQGRGQKV
;
A
#
# COMPACT_ATOMS: atom_id res chain seq x y z
N MET A 1 -16.70 -18.62 14.53
CA MET A 1 -16.17 -17.27 14.88
C MET A 1 -15.18 -16.83 13.81
N VAL A 2 -15.45 -15.70 13.19
CA VAL A 2 -14.53 -15.11 12.22
C VAL A 2 -13.37 -14.49 13.00
N GLY A 3 -12.13 -14.87 12.68
CA GLY A 3 -10.95 -14.30 13.31
C GLY A 3 -10.77 -12.82 12.96
N TYR A 4 -10.03 -12.07 13.78
CA TYR A 4 -9.75 -10.65 13.55
C TYR A 4 -9.16 -10.39 12.15
N ARG A 5 -8.21 -11.25 11.74
CA ARG A 5 -7.61 -11.21 10.39
C ARG A 5 -8.65 -11.34 9.28
N ASP A 6 -9.57 -12.30 9.43
CA ASP A 6 -10.60 -12.55 8.42
C ASP A 6 -11.60 -11.40 8.34
N ALA A 7 -11.92 -10.79 9.47
CA ALA A 7 -12.79 -9.62 9.52
C ALA A 7 -12.19 -8.42 8.78
N LEU A 8 -10.90 -8.17 8.95
CA LEU A 8 -10.17 -7.12 8.20
C LEU A 8 -10.15 -7.41 6.70
N LEU A 9 -9.82 -8.64 6.30
CA LEU A 9 -9.83 -9.06 4.90
C LEU A 9 -11.18 -8.83 4.24
N ILE A 10 -12.26 -9.26 4.89
CA ILE A 10 -13.63 -9.08 4.40
C ILE A 10 -13.93 -7.58 4.22
N THR A 11 -13.56 -6.77 5.18
CA THR A 11 -13.79 -5.31 5.13
C THR A 11 -13.06 -4.67 3.95
N TRP A 12 -11.78 -4.92 3.80
CA TRP A 12 -10.98 -4.34 2.71
C TRP A 12 -11.46 -4.82 1.33
N LEU A 13 -11.77 -6.09 1.19
CA LEU A 13 -12.24 -6.64 -0.10
C LEU A 13 -13.62 -6.11 -0.48
N ARG A 14 -14.52 -5.91 0.46
CA ARG A 14 -15.84 -5.28 0.21
C ARG A 14 -15.70 -3.81 -0.20
N GLU A 15 -14.81 -3.07 0.45
CA GLU A 15 -14.52 -1.70 0.05
C GLU A 15 -13.92 -1.65 -1.36
N GLY A 16 -12.97 -2.54 -1.66
CA GLY A 16 -12.38 -2.67 -2.98
C GLY A 16 -13.40 -2.99 -4.06
N GLU A 17 -14.29 -3.93 -3.80
CA GLU A 17 -15.38 -4.29 -4.72
C GLU A 17 -16.27 -3.08 -5.02
N ARG A 18 -16.68 -2.35 -3.98
CA ARG A 18 -17.49 -1.13 -4.14
C ARG A 18 -16.74 -0.06 -4.93
N ASN A 19 -15.49 0.22 -4.59
CA ASN A 19 -14.69 1.24 -5.25
C ASN A 19 -14.44 0.89 -6.72
N LEU A 20 -14.18 -0.36 -7.05
CA LEU A 20 -14.01 -0.82 -8.44
C LEU A 20 -15.32 -0.74 -9.24
N ALA A 21 -16.46 -1.02 -8.60
CA ALA A 21 -17.76 -0.88 -9.25
C ALA A 21 -18.09 0.59 -9.59
N GLU A 22 -17.61 1.52 -8.81
CA GLU A 22 -17.77 2.96 -9.00
C GLU A 22 -16.66 3.60 -9.85
N PHE A 23 -15.63 2.84 -10.21
CA PHE A 23 -14.51 3.34 -11.00
C PHE A 23 -14.98 3.89 -12.34
N LYS A 24 -14.62 5.13 -12.62
CA LYS A 24 -14.88 5.78 -13.90
C LYS A 24 -13.56 6.35 -14.43
N ARG A 25 -13.27 6.04 -15.68
CA ARG A 25 -12.16 6.64 -16.38
C ARG A 25 -12.34 8.17 -16.39
N SER A 26 -11.42 8.88 -15.77
CA SER A 26 -11.42 10.34 -15.82
C SER A 26 -10.94 10.82 -17.20
N PRO A 27 -11.55 11.87 -17.80
CA PRO A 27 -11.03 12.49 -19.03
C PRO A 27 -9.58 12.95 -18.92
N PHE A 28 -9.14 13.32 -17.71
CA PHE A 28 -7.75 13.68 -17.40
C PHE A 28 -6.77 12.55 -17.65
N HIS A 29 -7.19 11.31 -17.60
CA HIS A 29 -6.32 10.15 -17.84
C HIS A 29 -6.03 9.92 -19.33
N GLU A 30 -6.78 10.51 -20.24
CA GLU A 30 -6.51 10.42 -21.67
C GLU A 30 -5.34 11.30 -22.12
N GLU A 31 -5.09 12.42 -21.42
CA GLU A 31 -3.99 13.34 -21.74
C GLU A 31 -2.63 12.85 -21.24
N LEU A 32 -2.59 12.00 -20.22
CA LEU A 32 -1.39 11.46 -19.61
C LEU A 32 -1.27 9.95 -19.91
N ARG A 33 -1.07 9.61 -21.16
CA ARG A 33 -0.85 8.22 -21.58
C ARG A 33 0.46 7.70 -21.03
N ASN A 34 0.36 6.89 -20.00
CA ASN A 34 1.44 6.05 -19.50
C ASN A 34 0.99 4.59 -19.62
N GLU A 35 1.79 3.74 -20.25
CA GLU A 35 1.47 2.32 -20.45
C GLU A 35 1.03 1.61 -19.16
N SER A 36 1.66 1.97 -18.04
CA SER A 36 1.31 1.44 -16.73
C SER A 36 -0.11 1.81 -16.29
N ARG A 37 -0.55 3.05 -16.56
CA ARG A 37 -1.91 3.51 -16.25
C ARG A 37 -2.95 2.85 -17.12
N ASP A 38 -2.66 2.72 -18.42
CA ASP A 38 -3.57 2.06 -19.36
C ASP A 38 -3.78 0.60 -18.96
N SER A 39 -2.75 -0.07 -18.48
CA SER A 39 -2.83 -1.45 -17.98
C SER A 39 -3.70 -1.55 -16.73
N TYR A 40 -3.54 -0.65 -15.76
CA TYR A 40 -4.39 -0.62 -14.56
C TYR A 40 -5.82 -0.21 -14.87
N THR A 41 -6.04 0.77 -15.74
CA THR A 41 -7.37 1.13 -16.20
C THR A 41 -8.09 -0.07 -16.82
N ASN A 42 -7.40 -0.79 -17.69
CA ASN A 42 -7.93 -2.02 -18.30
C ASN A 42 -8.24 -3.09 -17.24
N LEU A 43 -7.37 -3.26 -16.25
CA LEU A 43 -7.58 -4.19 -15.16
C LEU A 43 -8.86 -3.85 -14.37
N PHE A 44 -9.05 -2.59 -14.01
CA PHE A 44 -10.20 -2.14 -13.23
C PHE A 44 -11.50 -2.24 -14.01
N GLU A 45 -11.50 -1.92 -15.30
CA GLU A 45 -12.69 -1.95 -16.15
C GLU A 45 -13.08 -3.37 -16.56
N LYS A 46 -12.11 -4.21 -16.92
CA LYS A 46 -12.37 -5.52 -17.53
C LYS A 46 -12.14 -6.72 -16.62
N HIS A 47 -11.28 -6.58 -15.62
CA HIS A 47 -10.84 -7.69 -14.76
C HIS A 47 -10.89 -7.33 -13.27
N PRO A 48 -11.94 -6.67 -12.76
CA PRO A 48 -12.01 -6.27 -11.35
C PRO A 48 -12.04 -7.48 -10.40
N THR A 49 -12.70 -8.56 -10.79
CA THR A 49 -12.80 -9.78 -9.97
C THR A 49 -11.43 -10.45 -9.81
N GLU A 50 -10.67 -10.55 -10.90
CA GLU A 50 -9.31 -11.11 -10.89
C GLU A 50 -8.36 -10.22 -10.08
N ALA A 51 -8.50 -8.91 -10.16
CA ALA A 51 -7.72 -7.96 -9.38
C ALA A 51 -7.96 -8.15 -7.87
N LEU A 52 -9.22 -8.23 -7.45
CA LEU A 52 -9.59 -8.49 -6.05
C LEU A 52 -9.14 -9.86 -5.56
N ALA A 53 -9.27 -10.89 -6.38
CA ALA A 53 -8.78 -12.22 -6.06
C ALA A 53 -7.26 -12.23 -5.83
N LYS A 54 -6.52 -11.50 -6.64
CA LYS A 54 -5.07 -11.33 -6.48
C LYS A 54 -4.73 -10.61 -5.17
N VAL A 55 -5.42 -9.52 -4.85
CA VAL A 55 -5.25 -8.82 -3.57
C VAL A 55 -5.53 -9.75 -2.39
N ARG A 56 -6.62 -10.50 -2.43
CA ARG A 56 -6.95 -11.48 -1.39
C ARG A 56 -5.81 -12.49 -1.20
N ASP A 57 -5.33 -13.09 -2.27
CA ASP A 57 -4.29 -14.11 -2.22
C ASP A 57 -2.98 -13.56 -1.64
N LEU A 58 -2.62 -12.32 -1.99
CA LEU A 58 -1.45 -11.63 -1.44
C LEU A 58 -1.60 -11.38 0.06
N LEU A 59 -2.75 -10.89 0.50
CA LEU A 59 -3.01 -10.62 1.92
C LEU A 59 -3.09 -11.90 2.76
N VAL A 60 -3.65 -12.98 2.20
CA VAL A 60 -3.67 -14.29 2.86
C VAL A 60 -2.25 -14.86 3.03
N ALA A 61 -1.38 -14.66 2.03
CA ALA A 61 0.01 -15.12 2.07
C ALA A 61 0.91 -14.32 3.00
N ALA A 62 0.50 -13.10 3.39
CA ALA A 62 1.30 -12.23 4.24
C ALA A 62 1.37 -12.76 5.68
N LYS A 63 2.53 -12.54 6.33
CA LYS A 63 2.74 -12.85 7.75
C LYS A 63 2.51 -11.60 8.59
N ILE A 64 1.69 -11.72 9.63
CA ILE A 64 1.46 -10.64 10.59
C ILE A 64 2.62 -10.64 11.59
N THR A 65 3.29 -9.51 11.71
CA THR A 65 4.37 -9.28 12.67
C THR A 65 3.86 -8.64 13.95
N ASP A 66 4.70 -8.60 14.97
CA ASP A 66 4.35 -7.89 16.21
C ASP A 66 4.15 -6.38 15.95
N PRO A 67 3.30 -5.71 16.75
CA PRO A 67 3.11 -4.27 16.65
C PRO A 67 4.45 -3.52 16.78
N LEU A 68 4.57 -2.42 16.03
CA LEU A 68 5.74 -1.55 16.14
C LEU A 68 5.81 -0.92 17.53
N PRO A 69 7.03 -0.81 18.12
CA PRO A 69 7.20 -0.08 19.37
C PRO A 69 6.71 1.37 19.22
N PRO A 70 6.06 1.95 20.24
CA PRO A 70 5.57 3.33 20.22
C PRO A 70 6.64 4.38 19.85
N SER A 71 7.92 4.08 20.12
CA SER A 71 9.06 4.92 19.78
C SER A 71 9.36 5.03 18.28
N MET A 72 8.81 4.13 17.46
CA MET A 72 9.06 4.12 16.01
C MET A 72 7.90 4.71 15.19
N SER A 73 6.76 4.92 15.80
CA SER A 73 5.64 5.62 15.16
C SER A 73 5.31 6.88 15.95
N ALA A 74 5.71 8.03 15.45
CA ALA A 74 5.56 9.31 16.13
C ALA A 74 4.11 9.73 16.44
N SER A 75 3.10 9.04 15.93
CA SER A 75 1.70 9.42 16.16
C SER A 75 0.66 8.31 16.01
N ARG A 76 1.04 7.06 15.74
CA ARG A 76 0.07 5.98 15.56
C ARG A 76 0.58 4.68 16.15
N THR A 77 -0.17 4.13 17.09
CA THR A 77 -0.13 2.71 17.41
C THR A 77 -0.64 1.94 16.20
N LEU A 78 0.24 1.66 15.25
CA LEU A 78 -0.09 0.77 14.17
C LEU A 78 -0.03 -0.66 14.68
N GLU A 79 -1.10 -1.40 14.47
CA GLU A 79 -1.09 -2.84 14.66
C GLU A 79 0.01 -3.49 13.80
N GLY A 80 0.34 -4.74 14.08
CA GLY A 80 1.43 -5.45 13.40
C GLY A 80 1.37 -5.35 11.88
N CYS A 81 2.54 -5.29 11.26
CA CYS A 81 2.65 -5.28 9.81
C CYS A 81 2.25 -6.63 9.21
N TRP A 82 1.68 -6.58 8.02
CA TRP A 82 1.44 -7.75 7.17
C TRP A 82 2.57 -7.85 6.17
N GLU A 83 3.58 -8.64 6.46
CA GLU A 83 4.78 -8.74 5.65
C GLU A 83 4.65 -9.75 4.52
N LEU A 84 5.02 -9.34 3.33
CA LEU A 84 5.12 -10.18 2.15
C LEU A 84 6.44 -9.90 1.44
N LYS A 85 7.36 -10.85 1.53
CA LYS A 85 8.73 -10.74 1.00
C LYS A 85 8.97 -11.80 -0.07
N SER A 86 9.81 -11.45 -1.03
CA SER A 86 10.53 -12.40 -1.88
C SER A 86 12.02 -12.26 -1.57
N HIS A 87 12.56 -13.20 -0.82
CA HIS A 87 13.85 -13.05 -0.15
C HIS A 87 13.83 -11.83 0.77
N ASP A 88 14.82 -10.94 0.70
CA ASP A 88 14.87 -9.71 1.52
C ASP A 88 14.26 -8.48 0.83
N LYS A 89 13.52 -8.68 -0.25
CA LYS A 89 12.93 -7.61 -1.06
C LYS A 89 11.40 -7.63 -0.99
N PRO A 90 10.74 -6.48 -1.23
CA PRO A 90 9.30 -6.45 -1.41
C PRO A 90 8.86 -7.40 -2.52
N LYS A 91 7.73 -8.07 -2.32
CA LYS A 91 7.18 -9.01 -3.30
C LYS A 91 6.74 -8.28 -4.56
N THR A 92 7.15 -8.78 -5.72
CA THR A 92 6.59 -8.39 -7.02
C THR A 92 5.46 -9.33 -7.44
N ILE A 93 4.54 -8.80 -8.22
CA ILE A 93 3.40 -9.56 -8.77
C ILE A 93 3.30 -9.38 -10.27
N GLY A 94 2.66 -10.32 -10.92
CA GLY A 94 2.26 -10.24 -12.33
C GLY A 94 0.78 -10.58 -12.47
N ILE A 95 0.03 -9.76 -13.20
CA ILE A 95 -1.37 -9.99 -13.53
C ILE A 95 -1.77 -9.18 -14.77
N CYS A 96 -2.42 -9.81 -15.73
CA CYS A 96 -2.98 -9.14 -16.91
C CYS A 96 -2.00 -8.15 -17.59
N GLY A 97 -0.73 -8.56 -17.74
CA GLY A 97 0.31 -7.73 -18.34
C GLY A 97 0.94 -6.67 -17.41
N ILE A 98 0.46 -6.57 -16.18
CA ILE A 98 1.03 -5.69 -15.16
C ILE A 98 2.10 -6.43 -14.40
N THR A 99 3.28 -5.81 -14.23
CA THR A 99 4.32 -6.24 -13.28
C THR A 99 4.58 -5.07 -12.34
N ASP A 100 4.33 -5.27 -11.05
CA ASP A 100 4.48 -4.21 -10.05
C ASP A 100 4.80 -4.82 -8.68
N TYR A 101 5.10 -3.97 -7.71
CA TYR A 101 5.22 -4.39 -6.32
C TYR A 101 3.84 -4.63 -5.70
N ALA A 102 3.73 -5.66 -4.87
CA ALA A 102 2.48 -5.97 -4.16
C ALA A 102 1.96 -4.78 -3.33
N TYR A 103 2.85 -4.06 -2.64
CA TYR A 103 2.48 -2.90 -1.84
C TYR A 103 1.96 -1.71 -2.66
N ARG A 104 2.26 -1.65 -3.96
CA ARG A 104 1.71 -0.65 -4.88
C ARG A 104 0.38 -1.11 -5.48
N PHE A 105 0.32 -2.37 -5.86
CA PHE A 105 -0.86 -2.99 -6.46
C PHE A 105 -2.07 -2.99 -5.51
N ILE A 106 -1.88 -3.40 -4.27
CA ILE A 106 -2.95 -3.55 -3.29
C ILE A 106 -3.74 -2.25 -3.06
N PRO A 107 -3.13 -1.10 -2.69
CA PRO A 107 -3.89 0.11 -2.46
C PRO A 107 -4.53 0.66 -3.74
N MET A 108 -3.89 0.53 -4.90
CA MET A 108 -4.50 0.97 -6.16
C MET A 108 -5.77 0.19 -6.48
N VAL A 109 -5.76 -1.12 -6.30
CA VAL A 109 -6.95 -1.96 -6.54
C VAL A 109 -8.04 -1.67 -5.50
N LEU A 110 -7.71 -1.66 -4.22
CA LEU A 110 -8.69 -1.46 -3.16
C LEU A 110 -9.34 -0.08 -3.17
N ASN A 111 -8.60 0.94 -3.58
CA ASN A 111 -9.12 2.31 -3.71
C ASN A 111 -9.66 2.60 -5.11
N ALA A 112 -9.47 1.69 -6.07
CA ALA A 112 -9.72 1.92 -7.49
C ALA A 112 -9.08 3.24 -7.96
N GLU A 113 -7.84 3.47 -7.56
CA GLU A 113 -7.12 4.72 -7.77
C GLU A 113 -5.87 4.48 -8.62
N LEU A 114 -5.68 5.30 -9.65
CA LEU A 114 -4.50 5.30 -10.49
C LEU A 114 -3.48 6.29 -9.93
N MET A 115 -2.25 5.84 -9.67
CA MET A 115 -1.19 6.73 -9.25
C MET A 115 -0.71 7.64 -10.38
N GLY A 116 -0.54 8.92 -10.07
CA GLY A 116 0.11 9.90 -10.92
C GLY A 116 1.62 9.68 -11.03
N GLU A 117 2.26 10.34 -12.01
CA GLU A 117 3.72 10.24 -12.22
C GLU A 117 4.54 10.72 -11.01
N ARG A 118 3.96 11.63 -10.21
CA ARG A 118 4.60 12.20 -9.00
C ARG A 118 4.04 11.64 -7.72
N GLU A 119 3.28 10.57 -7.79
CA GLU A 119 2.71 9.91 -6.63
C GLU A 119 3.45 8.60 -6.33
N VAL A 120 3.49 8.27 -5.07
CA VAL A 120 4.11 7.05 -4.55
C VAL A 120 3.21 6.42 -3.49
N VAL A 121 3.37 5.13 -3.28
CA VAL A 121 2.79 4.48 -2.11
C VAL A 121 3.73 4.68 -0.93
N ARG A 122 3.21 5.30 0.13
CA ARG A 122 3.91 5.57 1.37
C ARG A 122 3.65 4.45 2.36
N HIS A 123 4.70 3.96 3.00
CA HIS A 123 4.57 3.04 4.11
C HIS A 123 4.50 3.83 5.42
N LEU A 124 3.30 3.99 5.97
CA LEU A 124 3.09 4.71 7.23
C LEU A 124 3.77 4.00 8.42
N CYS A 125 3.98 2.70 8.30
CA CYS A 125 4.72 1.86 9.25
C CYS A 125 6.24 1.82 9.01
N HIS A 126 6.75 2.48 7.97
CA HIS A 126 8.14 2.46 7.53
C HIS A 126 8.72 1.06 7.22
N ASN A 127 7.88 0.05 7.09
CA ASN A 127 8.27 -1.29 6.71
C ASN A 127 7.97 -1.56 5.24
N ARG A 128 8.99 -1.56 4.39
CA ARG A 128 8.85 -1.73 2.95
C ARG A 128 8.26 -3.08 2.52
N ALA A 129 8.30 -4.07 3.37
CA ALA A 129 7.72 -5.38 3.12
C ALA A 129 6.23 -5.46 3.51
N CYS A 130 5.70 -4.44 4.19
CA CYS A 130 4.32 -4.41 4.63
C CYS A 130 3.37 -4.19 3.47
N VAL A 131 2.33 -5.01 3.41
CA VAL A 131 1.24 -4.93 2.44
C VAL A 131 -0.12 -4.65 3.09
N CYS A 132 -0.15 -4.37 4.40
CA CYS A 132 -1.37 -4.03 5.12
C CYS A 132 -2.01 -2.77 4.53
N PRO A 133 -3.26 -2.84 4.06
CA PRO A 133 -3.92 -1.67 3.46
C PRO A 133 -3.96 -0.44 4.37
N ASP A 134 -4.14 -0.63 5.67
CA ASP A 134 -4.20 0.48 6.64
C ASP A 134 -2.82 1.13 6.90
N HIS A 135 -1.73 0.48 6.50
CA HIS A 135 -0.37 0.99 6.61
C HIS A 135 0.15 1.64 5.32
N LEU A 136 -0.64 1.62 4.26
CA LEU A 136 -0.27 2.11 2.94
C LEU A 136 -1.13 3.32 2.57
N ALA A 137 -0.52 4.35 2.05
CA ALA A 137 -1.21 5.53 1.55
C ALA A 137 -0.59 6.00 0.23
N ILE A 138 -1.43 6.33 -0.73
CA ILE A 138 -0.99 7.01 -1.95
C ILE A 138 -0.76 8.48 -1.63
N GLY A 139 0.37 9.02 -2.00
CA GLY A 139 0.71 10.40 -1.74
C GLY A 139 1.86 10.90 -2.61
N SER A 140 2.26 12.14 -2.41
CA SER A 140 3.33 12.78 -3.18
C SER A 140 4.73 12.37 -2.69
N TYR A 141 5.72 12.55 -3.55
CA TYR A 141 7.14 12.42 -3.16
C TYR A 141 7.51 13.33 -1.98
N GLN A 142 6.92 14.52 -1.93
CA GLN A 142 7.17 15.46 -0.81
C GLN A 142 6.67 14.88 0.51
N GLN A 143 5.46 14.31 0.54
CA GLN A 143 4.92 13.66 1.73
C GLN A 143 5.77 12.46 2.13
N ASN A 144 6.21 11.64 1.18
CA ASN A 144 7.08 10.50 1.46
C ASN A 144 8.44 10.94 2.04
N THR A 145 9.00 12.03 1.53
CA THR A 145 10.25 12.61 2.06
C THR A 145 10.04 13.14 3.49
N GLN A 146 8.90 13.74 3.75
CA GLN A 146 8.55 14.22 5.11
C GLN A 146 8.43 13.05 6.08
N ASP A 147 7.74 11.97 5.72
CA ASP A 147 7.63 10.76 6.54
C ASP A 147 9.01 10.17 6.85
N GLU A 148 9.90 10.11 5.86
CA GLU A 148 11.26 9.60 6.03
C GLU A 148 12.09 10.49 6.96
N ASN A 149 11.92 11.80 6.86
CA ASN A 149 12.57 12.75 7.76
C ASN A 149 12.05 12.58 9.19
N GLU A 150 10.74 12.50 9.38
CA GLU A 150 10.13 12.26 10.69
C GLU A 150 10.66 10.97 11.31
N ARG A 151 10.78 9.89 10.53
CA ARG A 151 11.39 8.65 10.98
C ARG A 151 12.84 8.83 11.43
N ARG A 152 13.65 9.56 10.67
CA ARG A 152 15.07 9.79 10.98
C ARG A 152 15.24 10.62 12.25
N TYR A 153 14.31 11.52 12.52
CA TYR A 153 14.37 12.42 13.68
C TYR A 153 13.62 11.89 14.91
N ALA A 154 12.76 10.89 14.77
CA ALA A 154 12.00 10.30 15.88
C ALA A 154 12.87 9.65 16.97
N GLY A 155 14.14 9.31 16.67
CA GLY A 155 15.12 8.78 17.62
C GLY A 155 16.05 9.83 18.21
N ARG A 156 15.84 11.12 17.94
CA ARG A 156 16.62 12.22 18.53
C ARG A 156 15.91 12.73 19.77
N ASP A 157 16.69 12.95 20.82
CA ASP A 157 16.16 13.52 22.05
C ASP A 157 15.58 14.92 21.80
N SER A 158 14.76 15.39 22.73
CA SER A 158 14.10 16.69 22.67
C SER A 158 15.08 17.90 22.62
N GLN A 159 16.38 17.65 22.67
CA GLN A 159 17.43 18.67 22.59
C GLN A 159 18.15 18.71 21.24
N GLY A 160 17.70 17.95 20.27
CA GLY A 160 18.22 17.96 18.91
C GLY A 160 19.66 17.42 18.76
N ARG A 161 20.21 16.85 19.81
CA ARG A 161 21.53 16.20 19.76
C ARG A 161 21.36 14.77 19.31
N GLY A 162 21.76 14.51 18.08
CA GLY A 162 21.91 13.14 17.62
C GLY A 162 22.90 12.43 18.54
N GLN A 163 22.48 11.34 19.17
CA GLN A 163 23.45 10.44 19.79
C GLN A 163 24.38 9.96 18.66
N LYS A 164 25.63 10.39 18.74
CA LYS A 164 26.68 9.76 17.95
C LYS A 164 26.85 8.36 18.49
N VAL A 165 26.41 7.41 17.73
CA VAL A 165 26.79 6.03 17.91
C VAL A 165 28.18 5.83 17.35
#